data_b7be8826f0168be7b762aaf055f8ecbb
#
_entry.id   b7be8826f0168be7b762aaf055f8ecbb
#
_cell.length_a   1.000
_cell.length_b   1.000
_cell.length_c   1.000
_cell.angle_alpha   90.00
_cell.angle_beta   90.00
_cell.angle_gamma   90.00
#
_symmetry.space_group_name_H-M   'P 1'
#
loop_
_entity.id
_entity.type
_entity.pdbx_description
1 polymer ?
#
loop_
_entity_poly.entity_id
_entity_poly.type
_entity_poly.pdbx_seq_one_letter_code
_entity_poly.pdbx_strand_id
1 'polypeptide(L)'
;MDILKWYTEPMSARYSQLALALSLGCGLLVAAGCGGLQEVWEGPSAKVFRPQAIAVLPPMASQYDSAREDIQDVLSGALTKTARIERVVSPESVTDIFQGSKEAFDSLVFYFSRLEMTGQSDKDSAIKLGKALNVDSFIVVRVNSWEYVRKEGDNVGRVGLSLRLIDATTGTTVWKARHEKASSYMFYRPNLKDVARDLAEEMIASMPPQGKR
;
A
#
# COMPACT_ATOMS: atom_id res chain seq x y z
N MET A 1 22.44 62.24 -37.43
CA MET A 1 22.08 63.03 -36.27
C MET A 1 20.91 62.30 -35.59
N ASP A 2 21.17 61.39 -34.71
CA ASP A 2 21.38 61.31 -33.27
C ASP A 2 21.86 59.90 -32.87
N ILE A 3 23.16 59.73 -32.70
CA ILE A 3 23.78 58.45 -32.24
C ILE A 3 24.06 58.49 -30.72
N LEU A 4 23.52 59.49 -30.00
CA LEU A 4 23.91 59.79 -28.61
C LEU A 4 22.81 59.52 -27.55
N LYS A 5 21.79 58.69 -27.86
CA LYS A 5 20.70 58.42 -26.89
C LYS A 5 20.77 57.06 -26.19
N TRP A 6 21.88 56.32 -26.37
CA TRP A 6 22.04 54.95 -25.81
C TRP A 6 22.91 54.87 -24.56
N TYR A 7 23.31 55.99 -23.97
CA TYR A 7 24.32 55.97 -22.90
C TYR A 7 23.88 56.50 -21.54
N THR A 8 22.59 56.68 -21.30
CA THR A 8 22.09 57.26 -20.03
C THR A 8 21.04 56.43 -19.30
N GLU A 9 20.96 55.12 -19.48
CA GLU A 9 20.17 54.27 -18.60
C GLU A 9 21.09 53.66 -17.51
N PRO A 10 20.82 53.90 -16.21
CA PRO A 10 21.67 53.35 -15.15
C PRO A 10 21.55 51.83 -15.13
N MET A 11 22.70 51.15 -15.21
CA MET A 11 22.82 49.69 -15.18
C MET A 11 22.14 49.01 -13.98
N SER A 12 21.76 49.72 -12.92
CA SER A 12 21.08 49.24 -11.74
C SER A 12 19.63 48.74 -11.97
N ALA A 13 18.93 49.28 -13.00
CA ALA A 13 17.55 48.92 -13.28
C ALA A 13 17.42 47.55 -14.00
N ARG A 14 18.46 47.12 -14.72
CA ARG A 14 18.46 45.84 -15.45
C ARG A 14 18.72 44.63 -14.55
N TYR A 15 19.48 44.80 -13.49
CA TYR A 15 19.76 43.71 -12.53
C TYR A 15 18.63 43.44 -11.57
N SER A 16 17.79 44.44 -11.23
CA SER A 16 16.63 44.26 -10.37
C SER A 16 15.52 43.43 -11.03
N GLN A 17 15.31 43.56 -12.34
CA GLN A 17 14.29 42.78 -13.05
C GLN A 17 14.73 41.31 -13.29
N LEU A 18 16.03 41.08 -13.52
CA LEU A 18 16.61 39.74 -13.65
C LEU A 18 16.64 38.99 -12.29
N ALA A 19 16.92 39.69 -11.21
CA ALA A 19 16.91 39.11 -9.86
C ALA A 19 15.49 38.74 -9.41
N LEU A 20 14.45 39.52 -9.77
CA LEU A 20 13.06 39.21 -9.46
C LEU A 20 12.54 38.00 -10.25
N ALA A 21 12.96 37.85 -11.51
CA ALA A 21 12.56 36.70 -12.35
C ALA A 21 13.24 35.40 -11.90
N LEU A 22 14.46 35.43 -11.39
CA LEU A 22 15.14 34.25 -10.85
C LEU A 22 14.57 33.80 -9.49
N SER A 23 14.13 34.74 -8.65
CA SER A 23 13.55 34.41 -7.34
C SER A 23 12.13 33.81 -7.45
N LEU A 24 11.35 34.17 -8.47
CA LEU A 24 10.04 33.57 -8.72
C LEU A 24 10.13 32.17 -9.34
N GLY A 25 11.19 31.87 -10.10
CA GLY A 25 11.42 30.56 -10.72
C GLY A 25 11.90 29.48 -9.74
N CYS A 26 12.57 29.85 -8.65
CA CYS A 26 13.10 28.89 -7.67
C CYS A 26 12.08 28.48 -6.61
N GLY A 27 11.00 29.24 -6.43
CA GLY A 27 9.94 28.97 -5.43
C GLY A 27 8.93 27.90 -5.83
N LEU A 28 8.88 27.47 -7.10
CA LEU A 28 7.88 26.51 -7.60
C LEU A 28 8.37 25.05 -7.68
N LEU A 29 9.62 24.77 -7.31
CA LEU A 29 10.22 23.43 -7.43
C LEU A 29 10.20 22.59 -6.13
N VAL A 30 9.53 23.05 -5.06
CA VAL A 30 9.56 22.38 -3.75
C VAL A 30 8.24 21.66 -3.40
N ALA A 31 7.28 21.55 -4.31
CA ALA A 31 5.97 20.95 -4.04
C ALA A 31 5.73 19.58 -4.71
N ALA A 32 6.76 18.80 -5.02
CA ALA A 32 6.60 17.43 -5.52
C ALA A 32 7.26 16.40 -4.60
N GLY A 33 7.07 16.55 -3.29
CA GLY A 33 7.28 15.47 -2.33
C GLY A 33 6.04 14.57 -2.30
N CYS A 34 5.64 13.97 -3.42
CA CYS A 34 4.73 12.84 -3.42
C CYS A 34 5.48 11.68 -2.76
N GLY A 35 5.23 11.45 -1.46
CA GLY A 35 5.57 10.23 -0.77
C GLY A 35 4.78 9.09 -1.39
N GLY A 36 5.24 8.59 -2.54
CA GLY A 36 4.69 7.39 -3.17
C GLY A 36 5.07 6.14 -2.39
N LEU A 37 4.35 5.04 -2.59
CA LEU A 37 4.72 3.75 -2.02
C LEU A 37 6.14 3.36 -2.46
N GLN A 38 6.87 2.63 -1.59
CA GLN A 38 8.25 2.21 -1.87
C GLN A 38 8.34 1.33 -3.12
N GLU A 39 7.39 0.40 -3.28
CA GLU A 39 7.32 -0.49 -4.43
C GLU A 39 5.86 -0.70 -4.83
N VAL A 40 5.55 -0.55 -6.10
CA VAL A 40 4.23 -0.89 -6.68
C VAL A 40 4.45 -1.63 -7.99
N TRP A 41 3.71 -2.71 -8.20
CA TRP A 41 3.69 -3.45 -9.44
C TRP A 41 2.25 -3.79 -9.83
N GLU A 42 1.93 -3.57 -11.09
CA GLU A 42 0.63 -3.91 -11.68
C GLU A 42 0.80 -4.99 -12.74
N GLY A 43 0.00 -6.04 -12.61
CA GLY A 43 -0.05 -7.12 -13.61
C GLY A 43 -0.78 -6.69 -14.88
N PRO A 44 -0.65 -7.45 -15.97
CA PRO A 44 -1.29 -7.13 -17.25
C PRO A 44 -2.83 -6.99 -17.15
N SER A 45 -3.46 -7.73 -16.25
CA SER A 45 -4.91 -7.70 -16.02
C SER A 45 -5.37 -6.58 -15.09
N ALA A 46 -4.47 -5.87 -14.40
CA ALA A 46 -4.82 -4.89 -13.36
C ALA A 46 -5.83 -3.83 -13.82
N LYS A 47 -5.67 -3.32 -15.05
CA LYS A 47 -6.54 -2.27 -15.61
C LYS A 47 -7.97 -2.72 -15.87
N VAL A 48 -8.19 -4.01 -16.12
CA VAL A 48 -9.49 -4.58 -16.45
C VAL A 48 -10.08 -5.41 -15.32
N PHE A 49 -9.29 -5.71 -14.29
CA PHE A 49 -9.72 -6.51 -13.14
C PHE A 49 -10.78 -5.77 -12.32
N ARG A 50 -11.89 -6.42 -12.02
CA ARG A 50 -13.07 -5.85 -11.34
C ARG A 50 -13.62 -6.85 -10.34
N PRO A 51 -12.96 -7.09 -9.19
CA PRO A 51 -13.49 -7.99 -8.18
C PRO A 51 -14.80 -7.46 -7.59
N GLN A 52 -15.73 -8.37 -7.35
CA GLN A 52 -16.98 -8.09 -6.66
C GLN A 52 -16.89 -8.44 -5.18
N ALA A 53 -16.16 -9.50 -4.87
CA ALA A 53 -15.97 -9.99 -3.51
C ALA A 53 -14.50 -10.20 -3.20
N ILE A 54 -14.04 -9.67 -2.05
CA ILE A 54 -12.65 -9.78 -1.63
C ILE A 54 -12.55 -10.28 -0.18
N ALA A 55 -11.51 -11.05 0.10
CA ALA A 55 -11.11 -11.43 1.44
C ALA A 55 -9.66 -10.99 1.73
N VAL A 56 -9.35 -10.67 2.98
CA VAL A 56 -7.98 -10.55 3.46
C VAL A 56 -7.60 -11.87 4.13
N LEU A 57 -6.62 -12.58 3.55
CA LEU A 57 -6.12 -13.81 4.16
C LEU A 57 -5.40 -13.52 5.48
N PRO A 58 -5.33 -14.50 6.41
CA PRO A 58 -4.55 -14.37 7.63
C PRO A 58 -3.12 -13.89 7.32
N PRO A 59 -2.63 -12.83 7.98
CA PRO A 59 -1.32 -12.26 7.65
C PRO A 59 -0.17 -13.23 7.89
N MET A 60 0.79 -13.25 6.97
CA MET A 60 2.08 -13.92 7.13
C MET A 60 2.97 -13.02 8.00
N ALA A 61 2.92 -13.22 9.31
CA ALA A 61 3.53 -12.32 10.28
C ALA A 61 4.85 -12.83 10.87
N SER A 62 5.22 -14.11 10.65
CA SER A 62 6.47 -14.71 11.12
C SER A 62 6.77 -14.37 12.60
N GLN A 63 7.69 -13.44 12.85
CA GLN A 63 8.08 -12.99 14.19
C GLN A 63 7.12 -11.96 14.83
N TYR A 64 6.08 -11.51 14.11
CA TYR A 64 5.14 -10.48 14.54
C TYR A 64 3.72 -11.04 14.73
N ASP A 65 3.59 -12.20 15.38
CA ASP A 65 2.29 -12.87 15.55
C ASP A 65 1.22 -11.98 16.20
N SER A 66 1.62 -11.13 17.14
CA SER A 66 0.71 -10.16 17.78
C SER A 66 0.09 -9.12 16.82
N ALA A 67 0.65 -8.98 15.63
CA ALA A 67 0.12 -8.04 14.62
C ALA A 67 -0.98 -8.65 13.75
N ARG A 68 -1.20 -9.98 13.76
CA ARG A 68 -2.06 -10.67 12.80
C ARG A 68 -3.49 -10.14 12.79
N GLU A 69 -4.12 -10.12 13.94
CA GLU A 69 -5.51 -9.69 14.11
C GLU A 69 -5.64 -8.21 13.73
N ASP A 70 -4.79 -7.34 14.29
CA ASP A 70 -4.80 -5.91 14.02
C ASP A 70 -4.63 -5.60 12.54
N ILE A 71 -3.72 -6.27 11.83
CA ILE A 71 -3.47 -6.06 10.41
C ILE A 71 -4.65 -6.54 9.56
N GLN A 72 -5.25 -7.68 9.89
CA GLN A 72 -6.40 -8.21 9.16
C GLN A 72 -7.60 -7.28 9.29
N ASP A 73 -7.90 -6.79 10.50
CA ASP A 73 -8.95 -5.82 10.78
C ASP A 73 -8.75 -4.51 10.02
N VAL A 74 -7.55 -3.96 10.14
CA VAL A 74 -7.20 -2.68 9.53
C VAL A 74 -7.34 -2.71 8.01
N LEU A 75 -6.85 -3.79 7.36
CA LEU A 75 -6.96 -3.93 5.91
C LEU A 75 -8.39 -4.18 5.44
N SER A 76 -9.15 -5.01 6.15
CA SER A 76 -10.56 -5.24 5.85
C SER A 76 -11.38 -3.95 6.00
N GLY A 77 -11.09 -3.17 7.04
CA GLY A 77 -11.70 -1.86 7.24
C GLY A 77 -11.33 -0.86 6.15
N ALA A 78 -10.06 -0.81 5.73
CA ALA A 78 -9.61 0.06 4.64
C ALA A 78 -10.28 -0.30 3.31
N LEU A 79 -10.40 -1.59 2.98
CA LEU A 79 -11.12 -2.06 1.79
C LEU A 79 -12.60 -1.65 1.81
N THR A 80 -13.27 -1.85 2.94
CA THR A 80 -14.69 -1.49 3.11
C THR A 80 -14.92 0.02 2.90
N LYS A 81 -14.02 0.86 3.42
CA LYS A 81 -14.10 2.32 3.26
C LYS A 81 -13.99 2.77 1.80
N THR A 82 -13.32 2.02 0.94
CA THR A 82 -13.15 2.44 -0.47
C THR A 82 -14.46 2.46 -1.26
N ALA A 83 -15.49 1.75 -0.82
CA ALA A 83 -16.76 1.55 -1.53
C ALA A 83 -16.61 1.11 -3.01
N ARG A 84 -15.43 0.55 -3.36
CA ARG A 84 -15.13 0.09 -4.72
C ARG A 84 -15.43 -1.38 -4.92
N ILE A 85 -15.57 -2.12 -3.82
CA ILE A 85 -15.79 -3.57 -3.77
C ILE A 85 -17.17 -3.79 -3.16
N GLU A 86 -17.97 -4.61 -3.81
CA GLU A 86 -19.35 -4.87 -3.39
C GLU A 86 -19.40 -5.59 -2.04
N ARG A 87 -18.50 -6.57 -1.84
CA ARG A 87 -18.46 -7.36 -0.64
C ARG A 87 -17.01 -7.59 -0.15
N VAL A 88 -16.74 -7.18 1.08
CA VAL A 88 -15.52 -7.53 1.81
C VAL A 88 -15.90 -8.60 2.85
N VAL A 89 -15.23 -9.75 2.80
CA VAL A 89 -15.44 -10.82 3.80
C VAL A 89 -14.81 -10.39 5.11
N SER A 90 -15.57 -10.51 6.21
CA SER A 90 -15.08 -10.10 7.53
C SER A 90 -13.95 -11.01 8.03
N PRO A 91 -13.01 -10.49 8.84
CA PRO A 91 -11.93 -11.28 9.43
C PRO A 91 -12.43 -12.52 10.20
N GLU A 92 -13.52 -12.36 10.93
CA GLU A 92 -14.13 -13.46 11.69
C GLU A 92 -14.61 -14.58 10.75
N SER A 93 -15.31 -14.22 9.66
CA SER A 93 -15.77 -15.20 8.67
C SER A 93 -14.62 -15.93 7.99
N VAL A 94 -13.52 -15.24 7.70
CA VAL A 94 -12.30 -15.85 7.14
C VAL A 94 -11.72 -16.85 8.15
N THR A 95 -11.65 -16.48 9.41
CA THR A 95 -11.16 -17.33 10.50
C THR A 95 -12.04 -18.56 10.67
N ASP A 96 -13.36 -18.39 10.73
CA ASP A 96 -14.34 -19.48 10.90
C ASP A 96 -14.25 -20.50 9.76
N ILE A 97 -14.08 -20.04 8.51
CA ILE A 97 -13.93 -20.93 7.35
C ILE A 97 -12.68 -21.80 7.47
N PHE A 98 -11.52 -21.21 7.85
CA PHE A 98 -10.29 -21.97 7.98
C PHE A 98 -10.25 -22.86 9.23
N GLN A 99 -10.96 -22.50 10.32
CA GLN A 99 -11.11 -23.35 11.49
C GLN A 99 -12.13 -24.47 11.25
N GLY A 100 -13.18 -24.21 10.52
CA GLY A 100 -14.26 -25.15 10.24
C GLY A 100 -13.97 -26.16 9.12
N SER A 101 -12.98 -25.90 8.26
CA SER A 101 -12.66 -26.75 7.10
C SER A 101 -11.17 -27.10 7.06
N LYS A 102 -10.84 -28.35 7.34
CA LYS A 102 -9.46 -28.86 7.20
C LYS A 102 -8.94 -28.69 5.78
N GLU A 103 -9.77 -28.91 4.75
CA GLU A 103 -9.39 -28.77 3.35
C GLU A 103 -9.04 -27.31 3.01
N ALA A 104 -9.83 -26.36 3.51
CA ALA A 104 -9.56 -24.94 3.33
C ALA A 104 -8.24 -24.54 4.02
N PHE A 105 -8.04 -24.99 5.26
CA PHE A 105 -6.82 -24.75 6.03
C PHE A 105 -5.58 -25.35 5.35
N ASP A 106 -5.63 -26.61 4.94
CA ASP A 106 -4.52 -27.28 4.24
C ASP A 106 -4.19 -26.54 2.92
N SER A 107 -5.21 -26.04 2.19
CA SER A 107 -5.02 -25.24 0.98
C SER A 107 -4.34 -23.91 1.27
N LEU A 108 -4.68 -23.25 2.39
CA LEU A 108 -4.04 -22.01 2.83
C LEU A 108 -2.55 -22.23 3.16
N VAL A 109 -2.26 -23.27 3.95
CA VAL A 109 -0.89 -23.61 4.36
C VAL A 109 -0.04 -23.94 3.12
N PHE A 110 -0.58 -24.75 2.21
CA PHE A 110 0.12 -25.09 0.97
C PHE A 110 0.35 -23.86 0.09
N TYR A 111 -0.67 -23.00 -0.07
CA TYR A 111 -0.56 -21.76 -0.83
C TYR A 111 0.55 -20.86 -0.28
N PHE A 112 0.59 -20.63 1.04
CA PHE A 112 1.61 -19.81 1.67
C PHE A 112 3.01 -20.42 1.53
N SER A 113 3.14 -21.73 1.71
CA SER A 113 4.42 -22.43 1.52
C SER A 113 4.94 -22.26 0.09
N ARG A 114 4.08 -22.45 -0.92
CA ARG A 114 4.46 -22.26 -2.34
C ARG A 114 4.84 -20.82 -2.61
N LEU A 115 4.07 -19.87 -2.09
CA LEU A 115 4.33 -18.43 -2.27
C LEU A 115 5.67 -18.02 -1.65
N GLU A 116 6.03 -18.57 -0.48
CA GLU A 116 7.33 -18.31 0.15
C GLU A 116 8.50 -18.91 -0.62
N MET A 117 8.35 -20.13 -1.09
CA MET A 117 9.41 -20.85 -1.82
C MET A 117 9.67 -20.28 -3.21
N THR A 118 8.62 -19.87 -3.92
CA THR A 118 8.72 -19.52 -5.35
C THR A 118 8.53 -18.02 -5.63
N GLY A 119 7.99 -17.28 -4.68
CA GLY A 119 7.57 -15.89 -4.88
C GLY A 119 6.36 -15.73 -5.81
N GLN A 120 5.77 -16.84 -6.28
CA GLN A 120 4.65 -16.86 -7.24
C GLN A 120 3.38 -17.41 -6.60
N SER A 121 2.23 -16.90 -7.05
CA SER A 121 0.92 -17.44 -6.67
C SER A 121 0.73 -18.81 -7.30
N ASP A 122 0.38 -19.81 -6.48
CA ASP A 122 -0.01 -21.14 -6.97
C ASP A 122 -1.45 -21.12 -7.43
N LYS A 123 -1.66 -21.37 -8.72
CA LYS A 123 -2.95 -21.21 -9.37
C LYS A 123 -4.05 -22.08 -8.75
N ASP A 124 -3.76 -23.37 -8.57
CA ASP A 124 -4.79 -24.33 -8.15
C ASP A 124 -5.20 -24.08 -6.70
N SER A 125 -4.24 -23.76 -5.84
CA SER A 125 -4.52 -23.41 -4.45
C SER A 125 -5.25 -22.08 -4.33
N ALA A 126 -4.91 -21.08 -5.15
CA ALA A 126 -5.62 -19.81 -5.18
C ALA A 126 -7.10 -19.97 -5.56
N ILE A 127 -7.39 -20.80 -6.57
CA ILE A 127 -8.77 -21.13 -6.97
C ILE A 127 -9.51 -21.85 -5.85
N LYS A 128 -8.88 -22.80 -5.16
CA LYS A 128 -9.47 -23.48 -4.01
C LYS A 128 -9.80 -22.53 -2.88
N LEU A 129 -8.88 -21.64 -2.53
CA LEU A 129 -9.10 -20.59 -1.53
C LEU A 129 -10.24 -19.65 -1.90
N GLY A 130 -10.28 -19.18 -3.14
CA GLY A 130 -11.37 -18.34 -3.62
C GLY A 130 -12.74 -19.01 -3.49
N LYS A 131 -12.82 -20.31 -3.82
CA LYS A 131 -14.05 -21.12 -3.65
C LYS A 131 -14.44 -21.29 -2.18
N ALA A 132 -13.46 -21.62 -1.32
CA ALA A 132 -13.72 -21.81 0.10
C ALA A 132 -14.22 -20.53 0.78
N LEU A 133 -13.68 -19.38 0.41
CA LEU A 133 -14.05 -18.06 0.92
C LEU A 133 -15.25 -17.45 0.15
N ASN A 134 -15.69 -18.08 -0.92
CA ASN A 134 -16.71 -17.57 -1.83
C ASN A 134 -16.41 -16.14 -2.32
N VAL A 135 -15.18 -15.93 -2.83
CA VAL A 135 -14.70 -14.65 -3.35
C VAL A 135 -14.07 -14.82 -4.72
N ASP A 136 -14.04 -13.75 -5.51
CA ASP A 136 -13.33 -13.69 -6.79
C ASP A 136 -11.93 -13.09 -6.67
N SER A 137 -11.58 -12.57 -5.48
CA SER A 137 -10.25 -12.06 -5.19
C SER A 137 -9.89 -12.17 -3.71
N PHE A 138 -8.59 -12.17 -3.42
CA PHE A 138 -8.12 -12.04 -2.05
C PHE A 138 -6.78 -11.29 -1.97
N ILE A 139 -6.54 -10.68 -0.80
CA ILE A 139 -5.27 -10.05 -0.48
C ILE A 139 -4.43 -10.98 0.38
N VAL A 140 -3.19 -11.21 -0.06
CA VAL A 140 -2.13 -11.81 0.75
C VAL A 140 -1.32 -10.70 1.39
N VAL A 141 -1.11 -10.81 2.69
CA VAL A 141 -0.40 -9.82 3.50
C VAL A 141 0.84 -10.45 4.11
N ARG A 142 1.98 -9.76 4.00
CA ARG A 142 3.18 -10.06 4.79
C ARG A 142 3.50 -8.86 5.67
N VAL A 143 3.68 -9.11 6.96
CA VAL A 143 4.16 -8.10 7.92
C VAL A 143 5.68 -8.10 7.87
N ASN A 144 6.27 -7.00 7.42
CA ASN A 144 7.72 -6.82 7.28
C ASN A 144 8.32 -6.20 8.54
N SER A 145 7.58 -5.28 9.18
CA SER A 145 7.97 -4.67 10.46
C SER A 145 6.73 -4.33 11.29
N TRP A 146 6.82 -4.54 12.61
CA TRP A 146 5.82 -4.21 13.62
C TRP A 146 6.54 -4.01 14.95
N GLU A 147 7.18 -2.86 15.10
CA GLU A 147 8.13 -2.69 16.18
C GLU A 147 8.37 -1.23 16.57
N TYR A 148 8.97 -1.04 17.74
CA TYR A 148 9.52 0.23 18.17
C TYR A 148 11.04 0.15 18.09
N VAL A 149 11.64 1.04 17.32
CA VAL A 149 13.09 1.08 17.10
C VAL A 149 13.63 2.49 17.30
N ARG A 150 14.94 2.60 17.42
CA ARG A 150 15.65 3.88 17.37
C ARG A 150 16.26 4.07 15.99
N LYS A 151 15.89 5.15 15.30
CA LYS A 151 16.39 5.48 13.97
C LYS A 151 16.94 6.89 13.99
N GLU A 152 18.23 7.04 13.61
CA GLU A 152 18.92 8.35 13.51
C GLU A 152 18.85 9.19 14.80
N GLY A 153 18.75 8.54 15.95
CA GLY A 153 18.62 9.20 17.25
C GLY A 153 17.19 9.30 17.79
N ASP A 154 16.18 9.20 16.94
CA ASP A 154 14.76 9.28 17.28
C ASP A 154 14.16 7.91 17.61
N ASN A 155 13.24 7.88 18.57
CA ASN A 155 12.41 6.73 18.80
C ASN A 155 11.25 6.73 17.79
N VAL A 156 11.03 5.61 17.10
CA VAL A 156 9.96 5.48 16.10
C VAL A 156 9.16 4.20 16.30
N GLY A 157 7.84 4.30 16.15
CA GLY A 157 6.96 3.15 15.92
C GLY A 157 6.93 2.89 14.41
N ARG A 158 7.28 1.67 13.99
CA ARG A 158 7.47 1.28 12.59
C ARG A 158 6.56 0.14 12.20
N VAL A 159 5.80 0.32 11.12
CA VAL A 159 4.98 -0.72 10.51
C VAL A 159 5.32 -0.82 9.04
N GLY A 160 5.62 -2.02 8.55
CA GLY A 160 5.90 -2.31 7.16
C GLY A 160 5.06 -3.47 6.66
N LEU A 161 4.43 -3.30 5.51
CA LEU A 161 3.57 -4.28 4.88
C LEU A 161 3.97 -4.55 3.43
N SER A 162 3.77 -5.79 3.00
CA SER A 162 3.74 -6.17 1.59
C SER A 162 2.37 -6.78 1.30
N LEU A 163 1.67 -6.22 0.31
CA LEU A 163 0.36 -6.66 -0.12
C LEU A 163 0.43 -7.27 -1.52
N ARG A 164 -0.38 -8.30 -1.78
CA ARG A 164 -0.61 -8.87 -3.12
C ARG A 164 -2.09 -9.08 -3.32
N LEU A 165 -2.65 -8.51 -4.37
CA LEU A 165 -4.00 -8.79 -4.84
C LEU A 165 -3.95 -9.96 -5.82
N ILE A 166 -4.71 -11.00 -5.51
CA ILE A 166 -4.80 -12.22 -6.31
C ILE A 166 -6.20 -12.32 -6.91
N ASP A 167 -6.28 -12.54 -8.20
CA ASP A 167 -7.48 -13.00 -8.87
C ASP A 167 -7.70 -14.48 -8.51
N ALA A 168 -8.72 -14.77 -7.73
CA ALA A 168 -9.01 -16.12 -7.25
C ALA A 168 -9.59 -17.03 -8.35
N THR A 169 -10.01 -16.47 -9.48
CA THR A 169 -10.57 -17.26 -10.61
C THR A 169 -9.46 -17.79 -11.51
N THR A 170 -8.40 -17.02 -11.68
CA THR A 170 -7.25 -17.39 -12.52
C THR A 170 -6.00 -17.79 -11.73
N GLY A 171 -5.96 -17.47 -10.43
CA GLY A 171 -4.81 -17.66 -9.56
C GLY A 171 -3.66 -16.68 -9.84
N THR A 172 -3.88 -15.65 -10.64
CA THR A 172 -2.83 -14.71 -11.01
C THR A 172 -2.71 -13.54 -10.05
N THR A 173 -1.48 -13.05 -9.88
CA THR A 173 -1.25 -11.80 -9.14
C THR A 173 -1.62 -10.62 -10.02
N VAL A 174 -2.54 -9.79 -9.56
CA VAL A 174 -3.03 -8.60 -10.25
C VAL A 174 -2.23 -7.36 -9.88
N TRP A 175 -1.88 -7.25 -8.59
CA TRP A 175 -1.16 -6.09 -8.07
C TRP A 175 -0.33 -6.47 -6.85
N LYS A 176 0.77 -5.76 -6.67
CA LYS A 176 1.63 -5.85 -5.47
C LYS A 176 2.01 -4.45 -5.03
N ALA A 177 2.08 -4.27 -3.72
CA ALA A 177 2.68 -3.08 -3.14
C ALA A 177 3.49 -3.44 -1.91
N ARG A 178 4.54 -2.68 -1.67
CA ARG A 178 5.32 -2.70 -0.43
C ARG A 178 5.50 -1.28 0.05
N HIS A 179 5.23 -1.07 1.33
CA HIS A 179 5.46 0.21 1.96
C HIS A 179 5.72 0.07 3.45
N GLU A 180 6.39 1.07 4.01
CA GLU A 180 6.69 1.17 5.43
C GLU A 180 6.37 2.58 5.92
N LYS A 181 5.72 2.66 7.06
CA LYS A 181 5.44 3.92 7.74
C LYS A 181 6.07 3.93 9.11
N ALA A 182 6.70 5.04 9.47
CA ALA A 182 7.30 5.28 10.76
C ALA A 182 6.69 6.52 11.39
N SER A 183 6.40 6.45 12.69
CA SER A 183 5.88 7.56 13.50
C SER A 183 6.85 7.84 14.64
N SER A 184 7.50 9.00 14.61
CA SER A 184 8.44 9.43 15.65
C SER A 184 7.71 9.82 16.93
N TYR A 185 8.36 9.57 18.09
CA TYR A 185 7.81 9.96 19.39
C TYR A 185 8.90 10.32 20.40
N MET A 186 8.58 11.20 21.32
CA MET A 186 9.47 11.57 22.44
C MET A 186 9.01 10.92 23.76
N PHE A 187 7.75 11.09 24.13
CA PHE A 187 7.22 10.66 25.43
C PHE A 187 6.19 9.53 25.32
N TYR A 188 5.30 9.60 24.33
CA TYR A 188 4.21 8.64 24.15
C TYR A 188 4.44 7.84 22.89
N ARG A 189 4.49 6.50 23.05
CA ARG A 189 4.58 5.57 21.91
C ARG A 189 3.31 5.64 21.09
N PRO A 190 3.41 5.80 19.75
CA PRO A 190 2.24 5.66 18.88
C PRO A 190 1.69 4.23 18.97
N ASN A 191 0.36 4.08 18.88
CA ASN A 191 -0.21 2.76 18.72
C ASN A 191 0.11 2.24 17.31
N LEU A 192 0.78 1.07 17.22
CA LEU A 192 1.16 0.50 15.92
C LEU A 192 -0.06 0.15 15.06
N LYS A 193 -1.22 -0.18 15.66
CA LYS A 193 -2.49 -0.37 14.92
C LYS A 193 -2.94 0.90 14.19
N ASP A 194 -2.73 2.08 14.79
CA ASP A 194 -3.07 3.35 14.14
C ASP A 194 -2.11 3.67 13.00
N VAL A 195 -0.80 3.43 13.20
CA VAL A 195 0.21 3.55 12.13
C VAL A 195 -0.09 2.58 10.99
N ALA A 196 -0.52 1.36 11.31
CA ALA A 196 -0.94 0.36 10.33
C ALA A 196 -2.19 0.77 9.55
N ARG A 197 -3.15 1.43 10.21
CA ARG A 197 -4.37 1.93 9.56
C ARG A 197 -4.04 2.97 8.50
N ASP A 198 -3.24 3.95 8.85
CA ASP A 198 -2.80 4.97 7.90
C ASP A 198 -2.04 4.35 6.72
N LEU A 199 -1.14 3.39 7.01
CA LEU A 199 -0.39 2.67 6.00
C LEU A 199 -1.31 1.85 5.08
N ALA A 200 -2.28 1.14 5.65
CA ALA A 200 -3.24 0.33 4.89
C ALA A 200 -4.12 1.20 3.97
N GLU A 201 -4.62 2.32 4.47
CA GLU A 201 -5.43 3.26 3.68
C GLU A 201 -4.62 3.81 2.49
N GLU A 202 -3.36 4.18 2.71
CA GLU A 202 -2.45 4.65 1.67
C GLU A 202 -2.18 3.56 0.62
N MET A 203 -1.87 2.34 1.05
CA MET A 203 -1.61 1.21 0.16
C MET A 203 -2.86 0.81 -0.65
N ILE A 204 -4.03 0.71 -0.01
CA ILE A 204 -5.29 0.37 -0.67
C ILE A 204 -5.73 1.47 -1.65
N ALA A 205 -5.46 2.74 -1.36
CA ALA A 205 -5.73 3.84 -2.29
C ALA A 205 -4.93 3.70 -3.60
N SER A 206 -3.75 3.08 -3.56
CA SER A 206 -2.90 2.83 -4.73
C SER A 206 -3.27 1.58 -5.52
N MET A 207 -4.19 0.74 -5.02
CA MET A 207 -4.71 -0.40 -5.79
C MET A 207 -5.31 0.08 -7.10
N PRO A 208 -5.12 -0.67 -8.21
CA PRO A 208 -5.70 -0.32 -9.50
C PRO A 208 -7.17 0.02 -9.38
N PRO A 209 -7.64 1.08 -10.06
CA PRO A 209 -9.01 1.51 -10.00
C PRO A 209 -9.93 0.40 -10.50
N GLN A 210 -10.71 -0.09 -9.58
CA GLN A 210 -11.82 -0.98 -9.88
C GLN A 210 -12.88 -0.10 -10.53
N GLY A 211 -13.05 -0.19 -11.84
CA GLY A 211 -13.93 0.70 -12.59
C GLY A 211 -15.33 0.70 -12.01
N LYS A 212 -15.89 1.89 -11.85
CA LYS A 212 -17.34 2.01 -11.70
C LYS A 212 -17.99 1.34 -12.94
N ARG A 213 -18.94 0.45 -12.70
CA ARG A 213 -19.85 -0.03 -13.74
C ARG A 213 -20.65 1.13 -14.28
#